data_8a2c2d1483dc7b7b735810070ea74281
#
_entry.id   8a2c2d1483dc7b7b735810070ea74281
#
_cell.length_a   1.000
_cell.length_b   1.000
_cell.length_c   1.000
_cell.angle_alpha   90.00
_cell.angle_beta   90.00
_cell.angle_gamma   90.00
#
_symmetry.space_group_name_H-M   'P 1'
#
loop_
_entity.id
_entity.type
_entity.pdbx_description
1 polymer ?
#
loop_
_entity_poly.entity_id
_entity_poly.type
_entity_poly.pdbx_seq_one_letter_code
_entity_poly.pdbx_strand_id
1 'polypeptide(L)'
;MINVAVMGYGTVGSGVVEVLRTNGELINERAQDVINVKYVLDLRDFPGDPVEEILTHDFEIIVNDAEVDIVVETMGGVEPAYTFVKRCLEAGKNVATSNKALVAKHGAELLAIARDRSINFMFEASVGGGIPIIRALNSSLTADRIDEVTGILNGTTNYMLTKMFFEGADYDEVLKEAQEKGYAERNPEADVEGHDACRKIAILTSLIAGQHVDFERIHTEGITKITTEDMKYAKKMNMAIKLLASSKREGESFFAIVAPMLLSENHPLCNVNDVFNAVFVRGNMLGDAMFYGSGAGKLPTASAVVADVVDAAKHLHRTVVTRWESKTLELVPNADAKRRFFVRINGEETTLKARIEELFGQVEIVKADDVKGEFAVITGEMTEAEYAQKAEEMPEVVKMIRMAD
;
A
#
# COMPACT_ATOMS: atom_id res chain seq x y z
N MET A 1 -10.05 3.44 -33.45
CA MET A 1 -9.20 4.38 -32.68
C MET A 1 -9.89 4.63 -31.36
N ILE A 2 -9.15 4.51 -30.27
CA ILE A 2 -9.63 4.67 -28.89
C ILE A 2 -9.09 5.98 -28.36
N ASN A 3 -9.98 6.90 -27.99
CA ASN A 3 -9.61 8.22 -27.49
C ASN A 3 -9.53 8.20 -25.94
N VAL A 4 -8.41 8.68 -25.44
CA VAL A 4 -8.11 8.80 -24.01
C VAL A 4 -8.06 10.25 -23.61
N ALA A 5 -8.68 10.58 -22.46
CA ALA A 5 -8.50 11.87 -21.81
C ALA A 5 -7.72 11.65 -20.49
N VAL A 6 -6.71 12.48 -20.22
CA VAL A 6 -5.90 12.42 -19.01
C VAL A 6 -6.24 13.61 -18.10
N MET A 7 -6.78 13.35 -16.93
CA MET A 7 -7.13 14.36 -15.92
C MET A 7 -6.01 14.46 -14.87
N GLY A 8 -5.33 15.62 -14.87
CA GLY A 8 -4.13 15.90 -14.10
C GLY A 8 -2.85 15.66 -14.91
N TYR A 9 -2.05 16.69 -15.13
CA TYR A 9 -0.77 16.63 -15.83
C TYR A 9 0.41 16.89 -14.87
N GLY A 10 0.30 16.25 -13.68
CA GLY A 10 1.39 16.20 -12.70
C GLY A 10 2.39 15.10 -13.03
N THR A 11 3.09 14.61 -12.01
CA THR A 11 4.13 13.57 -12.16
C THR A 11 3.59 12.32 -12.86
N VAL A 12 2.46 11.78 -12.42
CA VAL A 12 1.90 10.55 -13.00
C VAL A 12 1.25 10.82 -14.36
N GLY A 13 0.43 11.86 -14.49
CA GLY A 13 -0.27 12.13 -15.75
C GLY A 13 0.67 12.46 -16.91
N SER A 14 1.72 13.27 -16.66
CA SER A 14 2.76 13.50 -17.67
C SER A 14 3.51 12.21 -18.02
N GLY A 15 3.72 11.33 -17.04
CA GLY A 15 4.26 10.00 -17.27
C GLY A 15 3.38 9.11 -18.13
N VAL A 16 2.05 9.15 -17.94
CA VAL A 16 1.09 8.42 -18.78
C VAL A 16 1.17 8.84 -20.24
N VAL A 17 1.18 10.15 -20.49
CA VAL A 17 1.35 10.69 -21.86
C VAL A 17 2.71 10.30 -22.44
N GLU A 18 3.79 10.34 -21.64
CA GLU A 18 5.12 9.92 -22.05
C GLU A 18 5.16 8.44 -22.42
N VAL A 19 4.61 7.53 -21.60
CA VAL A 19 4.57 6.10 -21.88
C VAL A 19 3.75 5.79 -23.14
N LEU A 20 2.57 6.43 -23.30
CA LEU A 20 1.74 6.26 -24.49
C LEU A 20 2.43 6.72 -25.78
N ARG A 21 3.23 7.80 -25.71
CA ARG A 21 4.02 8.28 -26.85
C ARG A 21 5.23 7.40 -27.14
N THR A 22 6.00 7.05 -26.10
CA THR A 22 7.27 6.32 -26.25
C THR A 22 7.07 4.88 -26.70
N ASN A 23 6.07 4.19 -26.16
CA ASN A 23 5.78 2.80 -26.45
C ASN A 23 4.51 2.62 -27.32
N GLY A 24 4.09 3.67 -28.06
CA GLY A 24 2.80 3.73 -28.76
C GLY A 24 2.58 2.56 -29.72
N GLU A 25 3.57 2.19 -30.54
CA GLU A 25 3.46 1.07 -31.48
C GLU A 25 3.16 -0.26 -30.76
N LEU A 26 3.94 -0.57 -29.71
CA LEU A 26 3.74 -1.77 -28.90
C LEU A 26 2.39 -1.77 -28.16
N ILE A 27 2.00 -0.60 -27.65
CA ILE A 27 0.72 -0.43 -26.94
C ILE A 27 -0.44 -0.65 -27.88
N ASN A 28 -0.41 -0.06 -29.09
CA ASN A 28 -1.43 -0.21 -30.11
C ASN A 28 -1.56 -1.68 -30.58
N GLU A 29 -0.43 -2.36 -30.79
CA GLU A 29 -0.42 -3.79 -31.10
C GLU A 29 -1.13 -4.61 -30.01
N ARG A 30 -0.81 -4.35 -28.74
CA ARG A 30 -1.41 -5.06 -27.60
C ARG A 30 -2.87 -4.71 -27.37
N ALA A 31 -3.26 -3.47 -27.60
CA ALA A 31 -4.64 -3.02 -27.52
C ALA A 31 -5.50 -3.49 -28.71
N GLN A 32 -4.85 -3.91 -29.81
CA GLN A 32 -5.46 -4.25 -31.09
C GLN A 32 -6.22 -3.06 -31.72
N ASP A 33 -5.88 -1.85 -31.32
CA ASP A 33 -6.39 -0.60 -31.86
C ASP A 33 -5.41 0.55 -31.55
N VAL A 34 -5.58 1.69 -32.21
CA VAL A 34 -4.79 2.90 -31.98
C VAL A 34 -5.32 3.61 -30.74
N ILE A 35 -4.46 3.81 -29.75
CA ILE A 35 -4.76 4.62 -28.57
C ILE A 35 -4.26 6.04 -28.79
N ASN A 36 -5.17 7.00 -28.74
CA ASN A 36 -4.91 8.40 -28.96
C ASN A 36 -5.22 9.23 -27.71
N VAL A 37 -4.28 10.06 -27.26
CA VAL A 37 -4.55 11.06 -26.20
C VAL A 37 -5.23 12.26 -26.83
N LYS A 38 -6.54 12.40 -26.62
CA LYS A 38 -7.36 13.45 -27.21
C LYS A 38 -7.38 14.72 -26.37
N TYR A 39 -7.39 14.58 -25.05
CA TYR A 39 -7.42 15.69 -24.11
C TYR A 39 -6.49 15.46 -22.92
N VAL A 40 -5.96 16.55 -22.41
CA VAL A 40 -5.32 16.61 -21.09
C VAL A 40 -6.01 17.73 -20.30
N LEU A 41 -6.53 17.41 -19.11
CA LEU A 41 -7.14 18.36 -18.19
C LEU A 41 -6.13 18.76 -17.11
N ASP A 42 -5.80 20.01 -17.00
CA ASP A 42 -5.06 20.58 -15.87
C ASP A 42 -5.45 22.04 -15.65
N LEU A 43 -5.28 22.57 -14.46
CA LEU A 43 -5.52 23.98 -14.15
C LEU A 43 -4.36 24.89 -14.59
N ARG A 44 -3.21 24.31 -14.87
CA ARG A 44 -1.98 25.00 -15.26
C ARG A 44 -1.80 24.98 -16.76
N ASP A 45 -1.10 25.99 -17.29
CA ASP A 45 -0.56 25.97 -18.64
C ASP A 45 0.83 25.34 -18.66
N PHE A 46 1.23 24.80 -19.81
CA PHE A 46 2.53 24.15 -20.01
C PHE A 46 3.25 24.67 -21.23
N PRO A 47 3.70 25.96 -21.24
CA PRO A 47 4.27 26.64 -22.38
C PRO A 47 5.46 25.88 -22.98
N GLY A 48 5.37 25.57 -24.29
CA GLY A 48 6.39 24.83 -25.02
C GLY A 48 6.37 23.29 -24.85
N ASP A 49 5.44 22.76 -24.07
CA ASP A 49 5.17 21.31 -24.05
C ASP A 49 4.19 20.96 -25.18
N PRO A 50 4.43 19.89 -25.96
CA PRO A 50 3.49 19.42 -26.98
C PRO A 50 2.08 19.10 -26.47
N VAL A 51 1.87 19.05 -25.16
CA VAL A 51 0.55 18.88 -24.55
C VAL A 51 -0.37 20.08 -24.72
N GLU A 52 0.17 21.27 -24.99
CA GLU A 52 -0.62 22.51 -25.19
C GLU A 52 -1.70 22.37 -26.27
N GLU A 53 -1.43 21.57 -27.31
CA GLU A 53 -2.38 21.36 -28.44
C GLU A 53 -3.63 20.59 -28.01
N ILE A 54 -3.58 19.82 -26.93
CA ILE A 54 -4.66 18.97 -26.40
C ILE A 54 -5.06 19.33 -24.97
N LEU A 55 -4.53 20.45 -24.45
CA LEU A 55 -4.81 20.92 -23.10
C LEU A 55 -6.21 21.55 -23.02
N THR A 56 -6.93 21.21 -21.97
CA THR A 56 -8.18 21.89 -21.60
C THR A 56 -8.20 22.18 -20.10
N HIS A 57 -8.89 23.26 -19.72
CA HIS A 57 -9.15 23.61 -18.31
C HIS A 57 -10.60 23.29 -17.91
N ASP A 58 -11.40 22.81 -18.86
CA ASP A 58 -12.82 22.56 -18.66
C ASP A 58 -13.14 21.07 -18.71
N PHE A 59 -13.52 20.52 -17.57
CA PHE A 59 -13.95 19.13 -17.44
C PHE A 59 -15.17 18.78 -18.30
N GLU A 60 -16.06 19.75 -18.55
CA GLU A 60 -17.29 19.55 -19.34
C GLU A 60 -16.97 19.14 -20.78
N ILE A 61 -15.85 19.59 -21.33
CA ILE A 61 -15.38 19.18 -22.68
C ILE A 61 -15.15 17.65 -22.71
N ILE A 62 -14.53 17.10 -21.66
CA ILE A 62 -14.19 15.65 -21.61
C ILE A 62 -15.43 14.82 -21.36
N VAL A 63 -16.25 15.18 -20.37
CA VAL A 63 -17.38 14.35 -19.98
C VAL A 63 -18.48 14.30 -21.03
N ASN A 64 -18.67 15.40 -21.77
CA ASN A 64 -19.70 15.52 -22.81
C ASN A 64 -19.25 15.08 -24.22
N ASP A 65 -17.96 14.82 -24.43
CA ASP A 65 -17.47 14.33 -25.71
C ASP A 65 -17.72 12.83 -25.86
N ALA A 66 -18.64 12.46 -26.75
CA ALA A 66 -19.00 11.05 -27.00
C ALA A 66 -17.87 10.21 -27.62
N GLU A 67 -16.83 10.85 -28.18
CA GLU A 67 -15.68 10.16 -28.77
C GLU A 67 -14.60 9.80 -27.72
N VAL A 68 -14.71 10.25 -26.47
CA VAL A 68 -13.79 9.86 -25.40
C VAL A 68 -14.25 8.52 -24.83
N ASP A 69 -13.42 7.48 -25.00
CA ASP A 69 -13.71 6.10 -24.58
C ASP A 69 -13.19 5.80 -23.16
N ILE A 70 -12.01 6.34 -22.83
CA ILE A 70 -11.30 6.05 -21.58
C ILE A 70 -10.83 7.37 -20.95
N VAL A 71 -11.04 7.48 -19.65
CA VAL A 71 -10.53 8.61 -18.84
C VAL A 71 -9.51 8.10 -17.86
N VAL A 72 -8.35 8.74 -17.82
CA VAL A 72 -7.28 8.51 -16.84
C VAL A 72 -7.36 9.60 -15.78
N GLU A 73 -7.48 9.24 -14.51
CA GLU A 73 -7.47 10.16 -13.36
C GLU A 73 -6.16 10.05 -12.57
N THR A 74 -5.43 11.16 -12.50
CA THR A 74 -4.15 11.29 -11.78
C THR A 74 -4.03 12.61 -11.02
N MET A 75 -5.18 13.18 -10.61
CA MET A 75 -5.22 14.47 -9.92
C MET A 75 -4.83 14.37 -8.44
N GLY A 76 -5.15 13.23 -7.82
CA GLY A 76 -4.96 13.02 -6.38
C GLY A 76 -6.05 13.68 -5.51
N GLY A 77 -6.06 13.33 -4.22
CA GLY A 77 -7.14 13.73 -3.30
C GLY A 77 -8.45 13.01 -3.56
N VAL A 78 -9.49 13.29 -2.76
CA VAL A 78 -10.81 12.68 -2.97
C VAL A 78 -11.66 13.56 -3.86
N GLU A 79 -11.70 14.87 -3.60
CA GLU A 79 -12.39 15.85 -4.44
C GLU A 79 -11.38 16.76 -5.14
N PRO A 80 -11.59 17.14 -6.39
CA PRO A 80 -12.76 16.87 -7.24
C PRO A 80 -12.71 15.50 -7.97
N ALA A 81 -11.73 14.66 -7.71
CA ALA A 81 -11.53 13.39 -8.42
C ALA A 81 -12.77 12.48 -8.36
N TYR A 82 -13.41 12.33 -7.20
CA TYR A 82 -14.62 11.53 -7.04
C TYR A 82 -15.77 12.05 -7.93
N THR A 83 -16.06 13.33 -7.86
CA THR A 83 -17.11 13.96 -8.68
C THR A 83 -16.86 13.73 -10.18
N PHE A 84 -15.63 13.92 -10.64
CA PHE A 84 -15.29 13.78 -12.05
C PHE A 84 -15.32 12.34 -12.52
N VAL A 85 -14.73 11.42 -11.75
CA VAL A 85 -14.72 9.98 -12.06
C VAL A 85 -16.14 9.43 -12.10
N LYS A 86 -16.96 9.75 -11.10
CA LYS A 86 -18.37 9.33 -11.04
C LYS A 86 -19.13 9.78 -12.28
N ARG A 87 -19.04 11.06 -12.64
CA ARG A 87 -19.69 11.61 -13.84
C ARG A 87 -19.20 10.97 -15.14
N CYS A 88 -17.90 10.67 -15.24
CA CYS A 88 -17.35 9.94 -16.40
C CYS A 88 -17.95 8.53 -16.51
N LEU A 89 -18.01 7.79 -15.41
CA LEU A 89 -18.62 6.46 -15.37
C LEU A 89 -20.12 6.53 -15.70
N GLU A 90 -20.85 7.48 -15.13
CA GLU A 90 -22.26 7.72 -15.44
C GLU A 90 -22.50 8.11 -16.90
N ALA A 91 -21.53 8.77 -17.56
CA ALA A 91 -21.55 9.08 -18.99
C ALA A 91 -21.10 7.90 -19.87
N GLY A 92 -20.82 6.73 -19.30
CA GLY A 92 -20.45 5.53 -20.06
C GLY A 92 -18.97 5.45 -20.46
N LYS A 93 -18.09 6.24 -19.85
CA LYS A 93 -16.65 6.22 -20.12
C LYS A 93 -15.93 5.28 -19.16
N ASN A 94 -15.02 4.46 -19.69
CA ASN A 94 -14.12 3.66 -18.84
C ASN A 94 -13.17 4.59 -18.08
N VAL A 95 -12.78 4.21 -16.87
CA VAL A 95 -11.87 5.02 -16.04
C VAL A 95 -10.73 4.17 -15.51
N ALA A 96 -9.50 4.70 -15.62
CA ALA A 96 -8.31 4.20 -14.97
C ALA A 96 -7.77 5.25 -13.99
N THR A 97 -7.45 4.87 -12.74
CA THR A 97 -6.97 5.81 -11.72
C THR A 97 -5.77 5.29 -10.95
N SER A 98 -4.88 6.21 -10.53
CA SER A 98 -3.81 5.94 -9.58
C SER A 98 -4.16 6.40 -8.15
N ASN A 99 -5.35 6.91 -7.92
CA ASN A 99 -5.75 7.62 -6.71
C ASN A 99 -6.23 6.67 -5.60
N LYS A 100 -5.31 6.26 -4.75
CA LYS A 100 -5.61 5.38 -3.61
C LYS A 100 -6.65 5.93 -2.64
N ALA A 101 -6.69 7.27 -2.43
CA ALA A 101 -7.64 7.88 -1.52
C ALA A 101 -9.07 7.78 -2.05
N LEU A 102 -9.25 8.01 -3.34
CA LEU A 102 -10.49 7.81 -4.06
C LEU A 102 -10.96 6.35 -3.98
N VAL A 103 -10.06 5.40 -4.33
CA VAL A 103 -10.38 3.98 -4.38
C VAL A 103 -10.70 3.41 -3.00
N ALA A 104 -9.91 3.73 -1.97
CA ALA A 104 -10.14 3.25 -0.61
C ALA A 104 -11.49 3.73 -0.06
N LYS A 105 -11.95 4.92 -0.44
CA LYS A 105 -13.18 5.51 0.07
C LYS A 105 -14.42 5.16 -0.76
N HIS A 106 -14.30 5.17 -2.07
CA HIS A 106 -15.43 5.09 -3.01
C HIS A 106 -15.34 3.91 -3.99
N GLY A 107 -14.34 3.03 -3.87
CA GLY A 107 -14.08 1.94 -4.82
C GLY A 107 -15.29 1.06 -5.09
N ALA A 108 -16.00 0.62 -4.05
CA ALA A 108 -17.18 -0.23 -4.17
C ALA A 108 -18.33 0.44 -4.96
N GLU A 109 -18.59 1.72 -4.70
CA GLU A 109 -19.61 2.50 -5.41
C GLU A 109 -19.25 2.68 -6.88
N LEU A 110 -18.00 3.09 -7.17
CA LEU A 110 -17.55 3.34 -8.53
C LEU A 110 -17.51 2.05 -9.37
N LEU A 111 -17.14 0.93 -8.77
CA LEU A 111 -17.23 -0.40 -9.40
C LEU A 111 -18.69 -0.80 -9.69
N ALA A 112 -19.61 -0.48 -8.81
CA ALA A 112 -21.04 -0.74 -9.04
C ALA A 112 -21.57 0.05 -10.24
N ILE A 113 -21.26 1.36 -10.32
CA ILE A 113 -21.63 2.21 -11.46
C ILE A 113 -21.03 1.66 -12.77
N ALA A 114 -19.74 1.30 -12.76
CA ALA A 114 -19.07 0.76 -13.93
C ALA A 114 -19.74 -0.54 -14.43
N ARG A 115 -20.06 -1.45 -13.51
CA ARG A 115 -20.77 -2.71 -13.81
C ARG A 115 -22.16 -2.46 -14.41
N ASP A 116 -22.93 -1.54 -13.81
CA ASP A 116 -24.30 -1.24 -14.26
C ASP A 116 -24.31 -0.60 -15.67
N ARG A 117 -23.20 0.02 -16.06
CA ARG A 117 -22.99 0.62 -17.40
C ARG A 117 -22.25 -0.29 -18.39
N SER A 118 -21.83 -1.50 -17.97
CA SER A 118 -21.02 -2.42 -18.79
C SER A 118 -19.69 -1.81 -19.26
N ILE A 119 -19.04 -1.05 -18.40
CA ILE A 119 -17.74 -0.41 -18.59
C ILE A 119 -16.80 -0.78 -17.44
N ASN A 120 -15.60 -0.21 -17.42
CA ASN A 120 -14.54 -0.57 -16.48
C ASN A 120 -14.13 0.62 -15.59
N PHE A 121 -13.94 0.34 -14.33
CA PHE A 121 -13.23 1.17 -13.37
C PHE A 121 -12.00 0.39 -12.91
N MET A 122 -10.81 0.83 -13.32
CA MET A 122 -9.54 0.15 -13.08
C MET A 122 -8.61 1.02 -12.23
N PHE A 123 -7.81 0.41 -11.36
CA PHE A 123 -7.03 1.14 -10.37
C PHE A 123 -5.73 0.44 -9.95
N GLU A 124 -5.07 -0.27 -10.89
CA GLU A 124 -3.81 -0.99 -10.63
C GLU A 124 -2.78 -0.10 -9.93
N ALA A 125 -2.61 1.12 -10.42
CA ALA A 125 -1.63 2.06 -9.90
C ALA A 125 -1.96 2.65 -8.51
N SER A 126 -3.12 2.33 -7.94
CA SER A 126 -3.50 2.79 -6.59
C SER A 126 -2.77 2.06 -5.47
N VAL A 127 -2.22 0.85 -5.73
CA VAL A 127 -1.44 0.06 -4.77
C VAL A 127 -0.16 -0.44 -5.44
N GLY A 128 0.98 -0.22 -4.77
CA GLY A 128 2.26 -0.76 -5.22
C GLY A 128 2.86 -0.10 -6.46
N GLY A 129 2.36 1.06 -6.90
CA GLY A 129 2.91 1.79 -8.03
C GLY A 129 2.98 0.95 -9.30
N GLY A 130 4.20 0.53 -9.71
CA GLY A 130 4.41 -0.33 -10.87
C GLY A 130 4.22 -1.83 -10.64
N ILE A 131 3.89 -2.26 -9.41
CA ILE A 131 3.70 -3.68 -9.06
C ILE A 131 2.30 -4.14 -9.49
N PRO A 132 2.16 -5.16 -10.35
CA PRO A 132 0.86 -5.60 -10.88
C PRO A 132 0.13 -6.52 -9.89
N ILE A 133 -0.29 -5.99 -8.73
CA ILE A 133 -0.92 -6.78 -7.67
C ILE A 133 -2.44 -6.88 -7.81
N ILE A 134 -3.12 -5.81 -8.17
CA ILE A 134 -4.59 -5.81 -8.25
C ILE A 134 -5.06 -6.73 -9.38
N ARG A 135 -4.42 -6.61 -10.55
CA ARG A 135 -4.71 -7.49 -11.69
C ARG A 135 -4.32 -8.94 -11.39
N ALA A 136 -3.22 -9.17 -10.67
CA ALA A 136 -2.85 -10.52 -10.25
C ALA A 136 -3.94 -11.14 -9.37
N LEU A 137 -4.44 -10.44 -8.36
CA LEU A 137 -5.54 -10.92 -7.51
C LEU A 137 -6.83 -11.17 -8.29
N ASN A 138 -7.19 -10.28 -9.23
CA ASN A 138 -8.44 -10.34 -9.96
C ASN A 138 -8.43 -11.28 -11.17
N SER A 139 -7.26 -11.62 -11.71
CA SER A 139 -7.18 -12.38 -12.97
C SER A 139 -6.28 -13.60 -12.91
N SER A 140 -5.13 -13.53 -12.20
CA SER A 140 -4.16 -14.62 -12.21
C SER A 140 -4.32 -15.58 -11.04
N LEU A 141 -4.78 -15.09 -9.87
CA LEU A 141 -4.91 -15.86 -8.63
C LEU A 141 -6.36 -16.23 -8.33
N THR A 142 -7.23 -16.24 -9.34
CA THR A 142 -8.68 -16.46 -9.18
C THR A 142 -9.07 -17.89 -8.81
N ALA A 143 -8.16 -18.84 -8.96
CA ALA A 143 -8.38 -20.24 -8.53
C ALA A 143 -8.12 -20.44 -7.02
N ASP A 144 -7.52 -19.47 -6.35
CA ASP A 144 -7.14 -19.54 -4.95
C ASP A 144 -8.08 -18.75 -4.05
N ARG A 145 -8.31 -19.31 -2.86
CA ARG A 145 -8.73 -18.50 -1.72
C ARG A 145 -7.48 -17.85 -1.14
N ILE A 146 -7.43 -16.53 -1.16
CA ILE A 146 -6.33 -15.80 -0.58
C ILE A 146 -6.52 -15.73 0.93
N ASP A 147 -5.57 -16.28 1.67
CA ASP A 147 -5.59 -16.36 3.13
C ASP A 147 -4.76 -15.23 3.78
N GLU A 148 -3.76 -14.72 3.07
CA GLU A 148 -2.92 -13.60 3.56
C GLU A 148 -2.46 -12.71 2.41
N VAL A 149 -2.47 -11.40 2.67
CA VAL A 149 -1.75 -10.39 1.90
C VAL A 149 -0.97 -9.52 2.88
N THR A 150 0.35 -9.53 2.76
CA THR A 150 1.26 -8.75 3.61
C THR A 150 2.25 -8.00 2.73
N GLY A 151 2.42 -6.70 2.95
CA GLY A 151 3.27 -5.90 2.07
C GLY A 151 4.08 -4.83 2.77
N ILE A 152 5.22 -4.52 2.16
CA ILE A 152 5.95 -3.28 2.34
C ILE A 152 5.41 -2.34 1.26
N LEU A 153 4.45 -1.48 1.65
CA LEU A 153 3.63 -0.70 0.72
C LEU A 153 4.01 0.78 0.65
N ASN A 154 5.03 1.19 1.41
CA ASN A 154 5.51 2.58 1.42
C ASN A 154 7.04 2.61 1.27
N GLY A 155 7.52 3.22 0.18
CA GLY A 155 8.94 3.29 -0.15
C GLY A 155 9.74 4.21 0.78
N THR A 156 9.13 5.31 1.24
CA THR A 156 9.77 6.27 2.15
C THR A 156 10.16 5.62 3.47
N THR A 157 9.19 4.97 4.12
CA THR A 157 9.42 4.29 5.40
C THR A 157 10.35 3.10 5.26
N ASN A 158 10.27 2.36 4.16
CA ASN A 158 11.20 1.25 3.93
C ASN A 158 12.63 1.74 3.71
N TYR A 159 12.81 2.83 2.97
CA TYR A 159 14.11 3.50 2.82
C TYR A 159 14.68 3.92 4.19
N MET A 160 13.87 4.60 5.00
CA MET A 160 14.28 5.06 6.33
C MET A 160 14.70 3.89 7.22
N LEU A 161 13.87 2.85 7.34
CA LEU A 161 14.20 1.67 8.15
C LEU A 161 15.43 0.92 7.62
N THR A 162 15.64 0.89 6.31
CA THR A 162 16.84 0.31 5.68
C THR A 162 18.10 1.06 6.10
N LYS A 163 18.09 2.38 6.05
CA LYS A 163 19.22 3.23 6.47
C LYS A 163 19.50 3.11 7.98
N MET A 164 18.48 3.18 8.82
CA MET A 164 18.60 2.97 10.24
C MET A 164 19.21 1.61 10.56
N PHE A 165 18.80 0.57 9.84
CA PHE A 165 19.29 -0.79 10.04
C PHE A 165 20.75 -0.95 9.61
N PHE A 166 21.11 -0.59 8.39
CA PHE A 166 22.46 -0.86 7.85
C PHE A 166 23.51 0.16 8.31
N GLU A 167 23.15 1.44 8.36
CA GLU A 167 24.09 2.53 8.67
C GLU A 167 24.09 2.92 10.16
N GLY A 168 23.05 2.53 10.92
CA GLY A 168 22.93 2.88 12.34
C GLY A 168 22.55 4.34 12.57
N ALA A 169 22.08 5.03 11.52
CA ALA A 169 21.64 6.41 11.59
C ALA A 169 20.33 6.54 12.40
N ASP A 170 20.09 7.68 13.04
CA ASP A 170 18.86 7.91 13.75
C ASP A 170 17.70 8.32 12.84
N TYR A 171 16.48 8.31 13.38
CA TYR A 171 15.27 8.60 12.63
C TYR A 171 15.27 10.00 11.99
N ASP A 172 15.64 11.04 12.73
CA ASP A 172 15.58 12.44 12.27
C ASP A 172 16.62 12.72 11.19
N GLU A 173 17.79 12.11 11.31
CA GLU A 173 18.88 12.21 10.34
C GLU A 173 18.47 11.58 9.00
N VAL A 174 17.88 10.38 9.05
CA VAL A 174 17.42 9.67 7.86
C VAL A 174 16.18 10.32 7.23
N LEU A 175 15.26 10.86 8.03
CA LEU A 175 14.13 11.62 7.51
C LEU A 175 14.58 12.83 6.70
N LYS A 176 15.55 13.57 7.23
CA LYS A 176 16.12 14.72 6.52
C LYS A 176 16.77 14.30 5.20
N GLU A 177 17.55 13.22 5.21
CA GLU A 177 18.15 12.67 3.98
C GLU A 177 17.07 12.25 2.96
N ALA A 178 16.00 11.59 3.42
CA ALA A 178 14.87 11.20 2.56
C ALA A 178 14.19 12.42 1.92
N GLN A 179 14.04 13.52 2.66
CA GLN A 179 13.49 14.77 2.15
C GLN A 179 14.43 15.43 1.12
N GLU A 180 15.73 15.48 1.38
CA GLU A 180 16.74 16.01 0.45
C GLU A 180 16.78 15.23 -0.87
N LYS A 181 16.56 13.92 -0.82
CA LYS A 181 16.48 13.05 -2.00
C LYS A 181 15.12 13.05 -2.69
N GLY A 182 14.12 13.72 -2.12
CA GLY A 182 12.75 13.76 -2.66
C GLY A 182 11.95 12.49 -2.45
N TYR A 183 12.38 11.60 -1.54
CA TYR A 183 11.63 10.39 -1.15
C TYR A 183 10.55 10.69 -0.11
N ALA A 184 10.75 11.72 0.72
CA ALA A 184 9.77 12.23 1.66
C ALA A 184 9.39 13.67 1.33
N GLU A 185 8.10 13.98 1.48
CA GLU A 185 7.62 15.36 1.39
C GLU A 185 7.98 16.16 2.65
N ARG A 186 7.80 17.50 2.59
CA ARG A 186 8.02 18.37 3.75
C ARG A 186 7.11 18.00 4.94
N ASN A 187 5.87 17.57 4.66
CA ASN A 187 4.99 16.96 5.66
C ASN A 187 4.89 15.46 5.37
N PRO A 188 5.73 14.61 6.00
CA PRO A 188 5.80 13.19 5.73
C PRO A 188 4.79 12.36 6.53
N GLU A 189 3.89 12.97 7.30
CA GLU A 189 2.99 12.31 8.26
C GLU A 189 2.24 11.13 7.65
N ALA A 190 1.70 11.28 6.44
CA ALA A 190 0.97 10.22 5.76
C ALA A 190 1.82 8.96 5.52
N ASP A 191 3.14 9.13 5.32
CA ASP A 191 4.08 8.03 5.14
C ASP A 191 4.53 7.47 6.50
N VAL A 192 5.12 8.33 7.35
CA VAL A 192 5.81 7.89 8.57
C VAL A 192 4.86 7.39 9.66
N GLU A 193 3.60 7.83 9.67
CA GLU A 193 2.55 7.33 10.56
C GLU A 193 1.74 6.16 9.94
N GLY A 194 2.10 5.69 8.74
CA GLY A 194 1.54 4.50 8.13
C GLY A 194 0.20 4.69 7.41
N HIS A 195 -0.33 5.90 7.31
CA HIS A 195 -1.65 6.17 6.71
C HIS A 195 -1.71 5.83 5.22
N ASP A 196 -0.61 6.01 4.49
CA ASP A 196 -0.49 5.60 3.08
C ASP A 196 -0.62 4.09 2.94
N ALA A 197 0.15 3.34 3.73
CA ALA A 197 0.11 1.87 3.75
C ALA A 197 -1.27 1.34 4.21
N CYS A 198 -1.93 2.04 5.14
CA CYS A 198 -3.26 1.70 5.64
C CYS A 198 -4.33 1.75 4.52
N ARG A 199 -4.37 2.81 3.72
CA ARG A 199 -5.30 2.88 2.58
C ARG A 199 -5.05 1.77 1.56
N LYS A 200 -3.78 1.45 1.30
CA LYS A 200 -3.40 0.40 0.36
C LYS A 200 -3.80 -0.99 0.83
N ILE A 201 -3.58 -1.33 2.11
CA ILE A 201 -4.00 -2.64 2.63
C ILE A 201 -5.52 -2.74 2.73
N ALA A 202 -6.24 -1.65 2.99
CA ALA A 202 -7.69 -1.64 2.95
C ALA A 202 -8.24 -2.01 1.56
N ILE A 203 -7.63 -1.47 0.49
CA ILE A 203 -7.96 -1.82 -0.90
C ILE A 203 -7.71 -3.31 -1.15
N LEU A 204 -6.52 -3.82 -0.81
CA LEU A 204 -6.17 -5.22 -1.01
C LEU A 204 -7.08 -6.16 -0.20
N THR A 205 -7.37 -5.82 1.06
CA THR A 205 -8.30 -6.60 1.89
C THR A 205 -9.70 -6.61 1.31
N SER A 206 -10.17 -5.48 0.81
CA SER A 206 -11.49 -5.39 0.16
C SER A 206 -11.59 -6.30 -1.06
N LEU A 207 -10.53 -6.37 -1.86
CA LEU A 207 -10.48 -7.25 -3.03
C LEU A 207 -10.50 -8.73 -2.67
N ILE A 208 -9.69 -9.16 -1.69
CA ILE A 208 -9.62 -10.58 -1.30
C ILE A 208 -10.84 -11.04 -0.49
N ALA A 209 -11.47 -10.11 0.24
CA ALA A 209 -12.72 -10.38 0.96
C ALA A 209 -13.96 -10.26 0.08
N GLY A 210 -13.89 -9.46 -0.98
CA GLY A 210 -15.04 -9.11 -1.84
C GLY A 210 -16.05 -8.17 -1.17
N GLN A 211 -15.66 -7.50 -0.07
CA GLN A 211 -16.49 -6.56 0.70
C GLN A 211 -15.68 -5.30 1.01
N HIS A 212 -16.35 -4.20 1.27
CA HIS A 212 -15.70 -2.94 1.59
C HIS A 212 -15.03 -2.96 2.98
N VAL A 213 -13.77 -2.58 3.04
CA VAL A 213 -13.02 -2.38 4.29
C VAL A 213 -12.87 -0.89 4.54
N ASP A 214 -13.39 -0.46 5.69
CA ASP A 214 -13.17 0.90 6.17
C ASP A 214 -11.75 1.01 6.74
N PHE A 215 -10.89 1.76 6.05
CA PHE A 215 -9.49 1.93 6.44
C PHE A 215 -9.32 2.63 7.80
N GLU A 216 -10.29 3.43 8.26
CA GLU A 216 -10.25 4.09 9.56
C GLU A 216 -10.37 3.09 10.73
N ARG A 217 -10.84 1.88 10.47
CA ARG A 217 -10.95 0.79 11.45
C ARG A 217 -9.71 -0.11 11.51
N ILE A 218 -8.73 0.10 10.65
CA ILE A 218 -7.47 -0.66 10.65
C ILE A 218 -6.53 -0.04 11.68
N HIS A 219 -6.07 -0.85 12.64
CA HIS A 219 -5.04 -0.41 13.58
C HIS A 219 -3.77 -0.04 12.83
N THR A 220 -3.31 1.21 13.04
CA THR A 220 -2.19 1.77 12.29
C THR A 220 -1.18 2.41 13.23
N GLU A 221 0.06 1.94 13.16
CA GLU A 221 1.22 2.49 13.86
C GLU A 221 2.33 2.82 12.87
N GLY A 222 2.92 4.02 13.00
CA GLY A 222 4.03 4.48 12.17
C GLY A 222 5.40 4.07 12.71
N ILE A 223 6.43 4.58 12.05
CA ILE A 223 7.84 4.29 12.36
C ILE A 223 8.51 5.35 13.25
N THR A 224 7.83 6.42 13.58
CA THR A 224 8.37 7.59 14.30
C THR A 224 8.94 7.26 15.67
N LYS A 225 8.56 6.13 16.24
CA LYS A 225 9.03 5.67 17.56
C LYS A 225 10.12 4.58 17.47
N ILE A 226 10.56 4.18 16.29
CA ILE A 226 11.64 3.20 16.13
C ILE A 226 12.98 3.87 16.38
N THR A 227 13.82 3.23 17.18
CA THR A 227 15.11 3.77 17.63
C THR A 227 16.30 2.95 17.13
N THR A 228 17.49 3.49 17.28
CA THR A 228 18.75 2.78 16.96
C THR A 228 18.96 1.55 17.83
N GLU A 229 18.47 1.57 19.09
CA GLU A 229 18.52 0.41 19.99
C GLU A 229 17.65 -0.73 19.45
N ASP A 230 16.44 -0.42 18.93
CA ASP A 230 15.56 -1.43 18.29
C ASP A 230 16.31 -2.11 17.14
N MET A 231 17.05 -1.34 16.33
CA MET A 231 17.86 -1.87 15.22
C MET A 231 19.00 -2.76 15.67
N LYS A 232 19.66 -2.42 16.82
CA LYS A 232 20.71 -3.25 17.40
C LYS A 232 20.18 -4.61 17.85
N TYR A 233 19.01 -4.64 18.51
CA TYR A 233 18.35 -5.87 18.88
C TYR A 233 17.92 -6.70 17.67
N ALA A 234 17.33 -6.05 16.65
CA ALA A 234 16.95 -6.72 15.41
C ALA A 234 18.16 -7.41 14.75
N LYS A 235 19.31 -6.71 14.63
CA LYS A 235 20.56 -7.29 14.14
C LYS A 235 21.03 -8.47 14.97
N LYS A 236 20.98 -8.37 16.31
CA LYS A 236 21.38 -9.44 17.22
C LYS A 236 20.56 -10.71 17.04
N MET A 237 19.28 -10.57 16.64
CA MET A 237 18.35 -11.68 16.41
C MET A 237 18.36 -12.18 14.96
N ASN A 238 19.19 -11.64 14.07
CA ASN A 238 19.15 -11.87 12.62
C ASN A 238 17.75 -11.58 12.03
N MET A 239 17.17 -10.47 12.45
CA MET A 239 15.85 -10.00 12.02
C MET A 239 15.95 -8.59 11.47
N ALA A 240 14.94 -8.16 10.73
CA ALA A 240 14.79 -6.78 10.28
C ALA A 240 13.46 -6.19 10.77
N ILE A 241 13.44 -4.88 11.07
CA ILE A 241 12.19 -4.15 11.34
C ILE A 241 11.68 -3.59 10.02
N LYS A 242 10.44 -3.90 9.67
CA LYS A 242 9.75 -3.37 8.49
C LYS A 242 8.39 -2.81 8.90
N LEU A 243 7.96 -1.73 8.23
CA LEU A 243 6.57 -1.29 8.33
C LEU A 243 5.72 -2.21 7.45
N LEU A 244 5.01 -3.13 8.08
CA LEU A 244 4.16 -4.08 7.37
C LEU A 244 2.71 -3.63 7.39
N ALA A 245 2.09 -3.68 6.23
CA ALA A 245 0.65 -3.64 6.06
C ALA A 245 0.19 -5.08 5.79
N SER A 246 -0.53 -5.66 6.73
CA SER A 246 -0.89 -7.08 6.70
C SER A 246 -2.39 -7.29 6.84
N SER A 247 -2.93 -8.22 6.07
CA SER A 247 -4.29 -8.72 6.16
C SER A 247 -4.28 -10.23 6.11
N LYS A 248 -4.83 -10.86 7.13
CA LYS A 248 -4.93 -12.32 7.27
C LYS A 248 -6.38 -12.73 7.46
N ARG A 249 -6.77 -13.83 6.85
CA ARG A 249 -8.11 -14.41 7.03
C ARG A 249 -8.20 -15.09 8.39
N GLU A 250 -9.29 -14.81 9.10
CA GLU A 250 -9.68 -15.48 10.33
C GLU A 250 -11.12 -15.98 10.22
N GLY A 251 -11.29 -17.26 9.88
CA GLY A 251 -12.60 -17.83 9.58
C GLY A 251 -13.27 -17.15 8.38
N GLU A 252 -14.42 -16.56 8.60
CA GLU A 252 -15.16 -15.80 7.56
C GLU A 252 -14.81 -14.30 7.53
N SER A 253 -13.98 -13.81 8.46
CA SER A 253 -13.55 -12.42 8.54
C SER A 253 -12.06 -12.27 8.24
N PHE A 254 -11.55 -11.06 8.44
CA PHE A 254 -10.15 -10.72 8.28
C PHE A 254 -9.67 -9.90 9.47
N PHE A 255 -8.44 -10.15 9.82
CA PHE A 255 -7.64 -9.25 10.63
C PHE A 255 -6.80 -8.36 9.71
N ALA A 256 -6.71 -7.06 10.00
CA ALA A 256 -5.86 -6.14 9.25
C ALA A 256 -5.11 -5.18 10.18
N ILE A 257 -3.85 -4.89 9.87
CA ILE A 257 -2.99 -4.02 10.67
C ILE A 257 -1.91 -3.36 9.80
N VAL A 258 -1.49 -2.16 10.20
CA VAL A 258 -0.25 -1.54 9.75
C VAL A 258 0.60 -1.23 10.97
N ALA A 259 1.78 -1.82 11.06
CA ALA A 259 2.70 -1.57 12.17
C ALA A 259 4.15 -1.93 11.81
N PRO A 260 5.13 -1.36 12.51
CA PRO A 260 6.48 -1.89 12.52
C PRO A 260 6.48 -3.30 13.12
N MET A 261 7.09 -4.25 12.41
CA MET A 261 7.19 -5.64 12.86
C MET A 261 8.61 -6.18 12.63
N LEU A 262 9.02 -7.09 13.50
CA LEU A 262 10.26 -7.86 13.36
C LEU A 262 10.01 -9.04 12.41
N LEU A 263 10.77 -9.12 11.36
CA LEU A 263 10.78 -10.19 10.36
C LEU A 263 12.04 -11.02 10.46
N SER A 264 11.89 -12.35 10.51
CA SER A 264 13.01 -13.28 10.37
C SER A 264 13.71 -13.12 9.02
N GLU A 265 15.03 -13.36 8.98
CA GLU A 265 15.83 -13.38 7.74
C GLU A 265 15.31 -14.35 6.68
N ASN A 266 14.57 -15.39 7.11
CA ASN A 266 13.97 -16.37 6.22
C ASN A 266 12.66 -15.90 5.56
N HIS A 267 12.06 -14.81 6.05
CA HIS A 267 10.84 -14.28 5.46
C HIS A 267 11.16 -13.52 4.16
N PRO A 268 10.45 -13.77 3.03
CA PRO A 268 10.76 -13.13 1.75
C PRO A 268 10.82 -11.60 1.79
N LEU A 269 9.97 -10.95 2.60
CA LEU A 269 9.93 -9.49 2.75
C LEU A 269 11.12 -8.92 3.53
N CYS A 270 11.88 -9.73 4.28
CA CYS A 270 13.00 -9.25 5.09
C CYS A 270 14.07 -8.53 4.26
N ASN A 271 14.33 -9.04 3.07
CA ASN A 271 15.36 -8.54 2.15
C ASN A 271 14.86 -7.46 1.16
N VAL A 272 13.63 -6.98 1.32
CA VAL A 272 13.11 -5.84 0.54
C VAL A 272 13.62 -4.55 1.17
N ASN A 273 14.59 -3.90 0.54
CA ASN A 273 15.30 -2.74 1.09
C ASN A 273 15.10 -1.48 0.23
N ASP A 274 15.63 -0.36 0.70
CA ASP A 274 15.60 0.94 0.05
C ASP A 274 14.15 1.40 -0.26
N VAL A 275 13.94 2.04 -1.40
CA VAL A 275 12.64 2.57 -1.85
C VAL A 275 11.71 1.50 -2.45
N PHE A 276 12.17 0.24 -2.50
CA PHE A 276 11.38 -0.82 -3.12
C PHE A 276 10.23 -1.27 -2.24
N ASN A 277 9.18 -1.70 -2.92
CA ASN A 277 7.99 -2.29 -2.31
C ASN A 277 7.89 -3.77 -2.69
N ALA A 278 7.17 -4.52 -1.88
CA ALA A 278 6.77 -5.89 -2.22
C ALA A 278 5.44 -6.23 -1.57
N VAL A 279 4.68 -7.09 -2.24
CA VAL A 279 3.43 -7.67 -1.74
C VAL A 279 3.57 -9.17 -1.73
N PHE A 280 3.53 -9.75 -0.56
CA PHE A 280 3.47 -11.18 -0.32
C PHE A 280 2.01 -11.62 -0.27
N VAL A 281 1.69 -12.71 -0.93
CA VAL A 281 0.35 -13.28 -1.01
C VAL A 281 0.44 -14.77 -0.69
N ARG A 282 -0.45 -15.26 0.17
CA ARG A 282 -0.60 -16.69 0.45
C ARG A 282 -1.97 -17.17 0.00
N GLY A 283 -1.96 -18.07 -0.98
CA GLY A 283 -3.15 -18.76 -1.46
C GLY A 283 -3.23 -20.19 -0.89
N ASN A 284 -4.44 -20.70 -0.73
CA ASN A 284 -4.66 -22.03 -0.15
C ASN A 284 -4.16 -23.19 -1.03
N MET A 285 -4.01 -22.98 -2.33
CA MET A 285 -3.53 -23.97 -3.30
C MET A 285 -2.17 -23.60 -3.90
N LEU A 286 -2.00 -22.32 -4.24
CA LEU A 286 -0.75 -21.79 -4.78
C LEU A 286 0.39 -21.84 -3.74
N GLY A 287 0.08 -21.65 -2.46
CA GLY A 287 1.07 -21.35 -1.44
C GLY A 287 1.51 -19.89 -1.50
N ASP A 288 2.80 -19.66 -1.34
CA ASP A 288 3.38 -18.33 -1.22
C ASP A 288 3.79 -17.77 -2.59
N ALA A 289 3.40 -16.53 -2.85
CA ALA A 289 3.85 -15.74 -4.00
C ALA A 289 4.27 -14.34 -3.53
N MET A 290 5.21 -13.72 -4.22
CA MET A 290 5.65 -12.35 -3.92
C MET A 290 5.77 -11.53 -5.21
N PHE A 291 5.25 -10.31 -5.15
CA PHE A 291 5.37 -9.31 -6.20
C PHE A 291 6.27 -8.19 -5.70
N TYR A 292 7.33 -7.89 -6.43
CA TYR A 292 8.37 -6.94 -6.03
C TYR A 292 8.64 -5.93 -7.13
N GLY A 293 8.86 -4.67 -6.76
CA GLY A 293 9.19 -3.62 -7.72
C GLY A 293 9.19 -2.22 -7.13
N SER A 294 9.14 -1.22 -8.01
CA SER A 294 9.06 0.19 -7.64
C SER A 294 7.64 0.53 -7.20
N GLY A 295 7.48 0.83 -5.91
CA GLY A 295 6.19 1.17 -5.30
C GLY A 295 5.69 2.58 -5.60
N ALA A 296 6.50 3.42 -6.23
CA ALA A 296 6.21 4.79 -6.63
C ALA A 296 7.12 5.23 -7.78
N GLY A 297 6.90 6.45 -8.29
CA GLY A 297 7.71 7.07 -9.33
C GLY A 297 6.92 7.33 -10.61
N LYS A 298 7.36 8.32 -11.37
CA LYS A 298 6.67 8.80 -12.59
C LYS A 298 6.35 7.65 -13.55
N LEU A 299 7.37 6.98 -14.06
CA LEU A 299 7.22 5.96 -15.10
C LEU A 299 6.68 4.61 -14.57
N PRO A 300 7.11 4.09 -13.40
CA PRO A 300 6.51 2.88 -12.86
C PRO A 300 4.99 3.00 -12.63
N THR A 301 4.53 4.10 -12.00
CA THR A 301 3.10 4.33 -11.76
C THR A 301 2.35 4.54 -13.07
N ALA A 302 2.90 5.36 -13.98
CA ALA A 302 2.33 5.57 -15.31
C ALA A 302 2.21 4.28 -16.11
N SER A 303 3.20 3.38 -16.03
CA SER A 303 3.15 2.07 -16.69
C SER A 303 1.97 1.23 -16.22
N ALA A 304 1.68 1.22 -14.91
CA ALA A 304 0.51 0.52 -14.37
C ALA A 304 -0.81 1.15 -14.85
N VAL A 305 -0.91 2.48 -14.87
CA VAL A 305 -2.08 3.20 -15.42
C VAL A 305 -2.28 2.87 -16.91
N VAL A 306 -1.20 2.90 -17.71
CA VAL A 306 -1.29 2.57 -19.14
C VAL A 306 -1.66 1.10 -19.35
N ALA A 307 -1.20 0.20 -18.48
CA ALA A 307 -1.65 -1.19 -18.53
C ALA A 307 -3.17 -1.32 -18.28
N ASP A 308 -3.74 -0.48 -17.40
CA ASP A 308 -5.20 -0.39 -17.21
C ASP A 308 -5.90 0.18 -18.44
N VAL A 309 -5.33 1.20 -19.08
CA VAL A 309 -5.84 1.75 -20.35
C VAL A 309 -5.89 0.68 -21.45
N VAL A 310 -4.81 -0.11 -21.60
CA VAL A 310 -4.75 -1.22 -22.57
C VAL A 310 -5.78 -2.31 -22.25
N ASP A 311 -5.97 -2.60 -20.96
CA ASP A 311 -6.94 -3.60 -20.52
C ASP A 311 -8.38 -3.12 -20.76
N ALA A 312 -8.68 -1.87 -20.42
CA ALA A 312 -9.97 -1.23 -20.74
C ALA A 312 -10.24 -1.20 -22.26
N ALA A 313 -9.23 -0.89 -23.07
CA ALA A 313 -9.31 -0.90 -24.53
C ALA A 313 -9.71 -2.26 -25.09
N LYS A 314 -9.16 -3.35 -24.55
CA LYS A 314 -9.54 -4.74 -24.93
C LYS A 314 -10.95 -5.13 -24.49
N HIS A 315 -11.48 -4.43 -23.50
CA HIS A 315 -12.77 -4.75 -22.88
C HIS A 315 -13.78 -3.61 -23.02
N LEU A 316 -13.71 -2.83 -24.10
CA LEU A 316 -14.74 -1.83 -24.41
C LEU A 316 -16.12 -2.52 -24.48
N HIS A 317 -17.12 -1.92 -23.85
CA HIS A 317 -18.50 -2.44 -23.74
C HIS A 317 -18.62 -3.78 -22.99
N ARG A 318 -17.60 -4.13 -22.19
CA ARG A 318 -17.61 -5.29 -21.28
C ARG A 318 -17.03 -4.87 -19.94
N THR A 319 -17.57 -5.39 -18.85
CA THR A 319 -16.99 -5.19 -17.53
C THR A 319 -16.04 -6.34 -17.19
N VAL A 320 -14.79 -6.00 -16.87
CA VAL A 320 -13.88 -6.90 -16.15
C VAL A 320 -14.33 -6.92 -14.69
N VAL A 321 -14.91 -8.04 -14.28
CA VAL A 321 -15.57 -8.13 -12.97
C VAL A 321 -14.53 -8.10 -11.86
N THR A 322 -14.57 -7.07 -11.03
CA THR A 322 -13.88 -6.99 -9.74
C THR A 322 -14.90 -7.19 -8.64
N ARG A 323 -14.69 -8.23 -7.83
CA ARG A 323 -15.59 -8.53 -6.72
C ARG A 323 -15.28 -7.60 -5.55
N TRP A 324 -16.13 -6.62 -5.33
CA TRP A 324 -16.07 -5.68 -4.22
C TRP A 324 -17.47 -5.10 -3.99
N GLU A 325 -18.17 -5.64 -3.00
CA GLU A 325 -19.52 -5.20 -2.63
C GLU A 325 -19.45 -4.01 -1.65
N SER A 326 -20.48 -3.17 -1.65
CA SER A 326 -20.59 -2.00 -0.74
C SER A 326 -20.84 -2.39 0.73
N LYS A 327 -21.16 -3.67 0.99
CA LYS A 327 -21.30 -4.17 2.35
C LYS A 327 -19.96 -4.05 3.08
N THR A 328 -19.95 -3.39 4.23
CA THR A 328 -18.76 -3.25 5.07
C THR A 328 -18.39 -4.58 5.72
N LEU A 329 -17.14 -4.97 5.59
CA LEU A 329 -16.54 -6.12 6.27
C LEU A 329 -16.27 -5.75 7.73
N GLU A 330 -16.76 -6.55 8.66
CA GLU A 330 -16.36 -6.44 10.06
C GLU A 330 -15.00 -7.12 10.26
N LEU A 331 -13.98 -6.29 10.55
CA LEU A 331 -12.64 -6.79 10.84
C LEU A 331 -12.59 -7.38 12.25
N VAL A 332 -11.76 -8.40 12.44
CA VAL A 332 -11.40 -8.89 13.77
C VAL A 332 -10.68 -7.78 14.52
N PRO A 333 -11.09 -7.45 15.76
CA PRO A 333 -10.44 -6.40 16.55
C PRO A 333 -8.95 -6.68 16.77
N ASN A 334 -8.10 -5.65 16.72
CA ASN A 334 -6.67 -5.80 16.99
C ASN A 334 -6.40 -6.40 18.39
N ALA A 335 -7.25 -6.08 19.36
CA ALA A 335 -7.16 -6.59 20.72
C ALA A 335 -7.18 -8.10 20.83
N ASP A 336 -7.88 -8.79 19.92
CA ASP A 336 -8.08 -10.24 19.90
C ASP A 336 -7.00 -10.98 19.08
N ALA A 337 -6.16 -10.26 18.35
CA ALA A 337 -5.11 -10.84 17.53
C ALA A 337 -4.00 -11.45 18.41
N LYS A 338 -3.67 -12.71 18.16
CA LYS A 338 -2.59 -13.42 18.86
C LYS A 338 -1.27 -13.24 18.15
N ARG A 339 -0.22 -12.96 18.92
CA ARG A 339 1.14 -12.73 18.44
C ARG A 339 2.18 -13.03 19.50
N ARG A 340 3.42 -13.11 19.07
CA ARG A 340 4.59 -12.98 19.92
C ARG A 340 5.04 -11.51 19.92
N PHE A 341 5.56 -11.07 21.06
CA PHE A 341 6.02 -9.70 21.23
C PHE A 341 7.49 -9.68 21.63
N PHE A 342 8.26 -8.87 20.94
CA PHE A 342 9.58 -8.44 21.39
C PHE A 342 9.38 -7.24 22.30
N VAL A 343 9.92 -7.30 23.52
CA VAL A 343 9.72 -6.28 24.57
C VAL A 343 11.06 -5.87 25.14
N ARG A 344 11.41 -4.59 25.02
CA ARG A 344 12.58 -3.99 25.67
C ARG A 344 12.23 -3.58 27.09
N ILE A 345 13.11 -3.90 28.03
CA ILE A 345 12.90 -3.74 29.45
C ILE A 345 14.11 -3.03 30.06
N ASN A 346 13.88 -1.91 30.73
CA ASN A 346 14.91 -1.17 31.45
C ASN A 346 15.25 -1.86 32.78
N GLY A 347 16.52 -2.09 33.06
CA GLY A 347 16.99 -2.73 34.28
C GLY A 347 17.88 -3.96 34.07
N GLU A 348 18.10 -4.69 35.14
CA GLU A 348 18.95 -5.88 35.17
C GLU A 348 18.11 -7.16 35.09
N GLU A 349 18.47 -8.06 34.18
CA GLU A 349 17.78 -9.38 33.98
C GLU A 349 17.65 -10.13 35.31
N THR A 350 18.75 -10.23 36.06
CA THR A 350 18.80 -11.00 37.32
C THR A 350 17.79 -10.53 38.37
N THR A 351 17.40 -9.27 38.31
CA THR A 351 16.44 -8.65 39.24
C THR A 351 15.01 -8.84 38.78
N LEU A 352 14.77 -8.76 37.43
CA LEU A 352 13.44 -8.67 36.86
C LEU A 352 12.91 -10.01 36.32
N LYS A 353 13.79 -11.00 36.11
CA LYS A 353 13.43 -12.27 35.46
C LYS A 353 12.23 -12.97 36.08
N ALA A 354 12.22 -13.12 37.41
CA ALA A 354 11.13 -13.80 38.09
C ALA A 354 9.77 -13.13 37.88
N ARG A 355 9.75 -11.78 37.92
CA ARG A 355 8.54 -11.00 37.67
C ARG A 355 8.09 -11.06 36.20
N ILE A 356 9.04 -11.07 35.26
CA ILE A 356 8.74 -11.23 33.83
C ILE A 356 8.11 -12.60 33.58
N GLU A 357 8.68 -13.66 34.14
CA GLU A 357 8.15 -15.04 33.98
C GLU A 357 6.78 -15.20 34.67
N GLU A 358 6.53 -14.49 35.77
CA GLU A 358 5.21 -14.47 36.43
C GLU A 358 4.16 -13.79 35.54
N LEU A 359 4.48 -12.65 34.89
CA LEU A 359 3.55 -11.88 34.05
C LEU A 359 3.38 -12.51 32.67
N PHE A 360 4.48 -12.75 31.96
CA PHE A 360 4.47 -13.14 30.55
C PHE A 360 4.63 -14.65 30.31
N GLY A 361 4.87 -15.45 31.37
CA GLY A 361 5.17 -16.86 31.24
C GLY A 361 6.62 -17.09 30.79
N GLN A 362 6.85 -18.20 30.11
CA GLN A 362 8.16 -18.50 29.56
C GLN A 362 8.52 -17.52 28.45
N VAL A 363 9.67 -16.87 28.57
CA VAL A 363 10.20 -15.89 27.62
C VAL A 363 11.60 -16.27 27.14
N GLU A 364 11.96 -15.85 25.97
CA GLU A 364 13.33 -15.89 25.46
C GLU A 364 14.02 -14.56 25.79
N ILE A 365 15.18 -14.59 26.44
CA ILE A 365 15.93 -13.38 26.80
C ILE A 365 16.89 -13.04 25.67
N VAL A 366 16.90 -11.76 25.29
CA VAL A 366 17.77 -11.22 24.25
C VAL A 366 18.61 -10.07 24.84
N LYS A 367 19.92 -10.12 24.61
CA LYS A 367 20.86 -9.04 24.98
C LYS A 367 21.60 -8.56 23.73
N ALA A 368 21.67 -7.27 23.57
CA ALA A 368 22.50 -6.63 22.56
C ALA A 368 23.73 -6.03 23.23
N ASP A 369 24.93 -6.40 22.78
CA ASP A 369 26.22 -6.08 23.45
C ASP A 369 26.46 -4.56 23.53
N ASP A 370 25.90 -3.79 22.60
CA ASP A 370 26.04 -2.34 22.49
C ASP A 370 24.90 -1.55 23.15
N VAL A 371 24.00 -2.23 23.88
CA VAL A 371 22.91 -1.60 24.62
C VAL A 371 23.11 -1.87 26.12
N LYS A 372 23.16 -0.80 26.90
CA LYS A 372 23.43 -0.88 28.35
C LYS A 372 22.23 -0.42 29.17
N GLY A 373 22.04 -1.07 30.33
CA GLY A 373 20.97 -0.70 31.27
C GLY A 373 19.62 -1.23 30.93
N GLU A 374 19.52 -2.03 29.86
CA GLU A 374 18.29 -2.72 29.44
C GLU A 374 18.62 -4.08 28.83
N PHE A 375 17.60 -4.89 28.72
CA PHE A 375 17.58 -6.14 27.95
C PHE A 375 16.22 -6.29 27.28
N ALA A 376 16.07 -7.29 26.44
CA ALA A 376 14.78 -7.57 25.84
C ALA A 376 14.34 -9.01 26.07
N VAL A 377 13.04 -9.25 25.88
CA VAL A 377 12.45 -10.58 25.91
C VAL A 377 11.55 -10.78 24.70
N ILE A 378 11.44 -12.01 24.26
CA ILE A 378 10.41 -12.45 23.32
C ILE A 378 9.40 -13.28 24.09
N THR A 379 8.13 -12.86 24.05
CA THR A 379 7.05 -13.54 24.77
C THR A 379 6.61 -14.81 24.04
N GLY A 380 5.89 -15.68 24.73
CA GLY A 380 5.00 -16.64 24.09
C GLY A 380 3.88 -15.94 23.32
N GLU A 381 3.09 -16.72 22.58
CA GLU A 381 1.92 -16.20 21.88
C GLU A 381 0.83 -15.80 22.86
N MET A 382 0.32 -14.57 22.73
CA MET A 382 -0.80 -14.02 23.51
C MET A 382 -1.56 -12.99 22.69
N THR A 383 -2.76 -12.60 23.12
CA THR A 383 -3.49 -11.53 22.45
C THR A 383 -2.88 -10.16 22.73
N GLU A 384 -3.16 -9.19 21.85
CA GLU A 384 -2.76 -7.78 22.07
C GLU A 384 -3.34 -7.23 23.39
N ALA A 385 -4.59 -7.62 23.73
CA ALA A 385 -5.22 -7.21 24.99
C ALA A 385 -4.52 -7.82 26.20
N GLU A 386 -4.18 -9.12 26.17
CA GLU A 386 -3.42 -9.78 27.26
C GLU A 386 -2.05 -9.13 27.43
N TYR A 387 -1.35 -8.85 26.33
CA TYR A 387 -0.07 -8.15 26.39
C TYR A 387 -0.22 -6.76 27.05
N ALA A 388 -1.18 -5.95 26.57
CA ALA A 388 -1.41 -4.61 27.10
C ALA A 388 -1.65 -4.60 28.60
N GLN A 389 -2.53 -5.51 29.10
CA GLN A 389 -2.81 -5.64 30.52
C GLN A 389 -1.54 -5.99 31.33
N LYS A 390 -0.74 -6.94 30.85
CA LYS A 390 0.50 -7.36 31.53
C LYS A 390 1.57 -6.28 31.50
N ALA A 391 1.67 -5.52 30.41
CA ALA A 391 2.63 -4.43 30.26
C ALA A 391 2.33 -3.26 31.21
N GLU A 392 1.05 -2.97 31.53
CA GLU A 392 0.66 -1.97 32.53
C GLU A 392 1.19 -2.28 33.92
N GLU A 393 1.34 -3.56 34.26
CA GLU A 393 1.89 -4.00 35.54
C GLU A 393 3.43 -3.95 35.59
N MET A 394 4.09 -3.60 34.48
CA MET A 394 5.55 -3.58 34.36
C MET A 394 6.07 -2.23 33.83
N PRO A 395 6.24 -1.22 34.70
CA PRO A 395 6.67 0.13 34.28
C PRO A 395 8.08 0.17 33.69
N GLU A 396 8.86 -0.88 33.83
CA GLU A 396 10.18 -1.06 33.22
C GLU A 396 10.12 -1.33 31.71
N VAL A 397 8.94 -1.63 31.14
CA VAL A 397 8.78 -1.81 29.71
C VAL A 397 9.05 -0.49 28.98
N VAL A 398 10.04 -0.51 28.10
CA VAL A 398 10.47 0.65 27.30
C VAL A 398 9.76 0.66 25.95
N LYS A 399 9.69 -0.51 25.31
CA LYS A 399 9.22 -0.64 23.93
C LYS A 399 8.68 -2.04 23.66
N MET A 400 7.66 -2.11 22.84
CA MET A 400 7.17 -3.36 22.26
C MET A 400 7.23 -3.27 20.73
N ILE A 401 7.63 -4.35 20.08
CA ILE A 401 7.52 -4.55 18.63
C ILE A 401 6.94 -5.94 18.40
N ARG A 402 5.97 -6.03 17.50
CA ARG A 402 5.33 -7.30 17.12
C ARG A 402 6.28 -8.16 16.30
N MET A 403 6.23 -9.47 16.52
CA MET A 403 6.88 -10.45 15.65
C MET A 403 5.95 -10.77 14.47
N ALA A 404 6.50 -10.74 13.26
CA ALA A 404 5.79 -11.25 12.09
C ALA A 404 6.25 -12.70 11.86
N ASP A 405 5.33 -13.64 12.06
CA ASP A 405 5.56 -15.07 11.88
C ASP A 405 5.33 -15.50 10.42
#